data_d95391a0b28102c8b9bb80254f5416ef
#
_entry.id   d95391a0b28102c8b9bb80254f5416ef
#
_cell.length_a   1.000
_cell.length_b   1.000
_cell.length_c   1.000
_cell.angle_alpha   90.00
_cell.angle_beta   90.00
_cell.angle_gamma   90.00
#
_symmetry.space_group_name_H-M   'P 1'
#
loop_
_entity.id
_entity.type
_entity.pdbx_description
1 polymer ?
#
loop_
_entity_poly.entity_id
_entity_poly.type
_entity_poly.pdbx_seq_one_letter_code
_entity_poly.pdbx_strand_id
1 'polypeptide(L)'
;KKDNQDLYSSHIKQAEEILFQDIPEEIIAVEFVNENKSMLNFVKDKQKFGFFNYSGNLTKPQIGDLLKVRFNGDGQDGFYKILSAKKADSNVASDAMKDFEGTIKVISPQNFGFIEDIFVEPKIIEESKLTDGQQVKGRAILSFNKKKNEWGWKAIEIK
;
A
#
# COMPACT_ATOMS: atom_id res chain seq x y z
N LYS A 1 45.34 11.35 1.15
CA LYS A 1 44.57 10.22 0.60
C LYS A 1 43.24 10.06 1.27
N LYS A 2 43.23 10.16 2.58
CA LYS A 2 41.98 10.11 3.37
C LYS A 2 41.06 11.29 3.04
N ASP A 3 41.67 12.47 2.83
CA ASP A 3 40.95 13.67 2.47
C ASP A 3 40.31 13.57 1.08
N ASN A 4 40.97 12.90 0.14
CA ASN A 4 40.44 12.69 -1.22
C ASN A 4 39.21 11.75 -1.18
N GLN A 5 39.22 10.75 -0.34
CA GLN A 5 38.10 9.84 -0.19
C GLN A 5 36.90 10.55 0.42
N ASP A 6 37.11 11.41 1.40
CA ASP A 6 36.05 12.17 2.05
C ASP A 6 35.41 13.16 1.07
N LEU A 7 36.20 13.83 0.26
CA LEU A 7 35.72 14.74 -0.79
C LEU A 7 34.91 13.98 -1.85
N TYR A 8 35.40 12.84 -2.27
CA TYR A 8 34.72 12.01 -3.26
C TYR A 8 33.37 11.53 -2.75
N SER A 9 33.31 11.04 -1.51
CA SER A 9 32.07 10.61 -0.88
C SER A 9 31.08 11.76 -0.75
N SER A 10 31.54 12.95 -0.42
CA SER A 10 30.71 14.14 -0.31
C SER A 10 30.10 14.54 -1.65
N HIS A 11 30.88 14.47 -2.72
CA HIS A 11 30.38 14.76 -4.08
C HIS A 11 29.34 13.77 -4.54
N ILE A 12 29.53 12.48 -4.28
CA ILE A 12 28.56 11.44 -4.62
C ILE A 12 27.27 11.67 -3.85
N LYS A 13 27.37 11.96 -2.57
CA LYS A 13 26.20 12.21 -1.72
C LYS A 13 25.40 13.42 -2.19
N GLN A 14 26.09 14.48 -2.60
CA GLN A 14 25.46 15.67 -3.13
C GLN A 14 24.77 15.41 -4.47
N ALA A 15 25.39 14.63 -5.35
CA ALA A 15 24.80 14.24 -6.63
C ALA A 15 23.56 13.37 -6.41
N GLU A 16 23.59 12.45 -5.46
CA GLU A 16 22.44 11.61 -5.10
C GLU A 16 21.28 12.47 -4.59
N GLU A 17 21.56 13.45 -3.74
CA GLU A 17 20.53 14.34 -3.21
C GLU A 17 19.86 15.17 -4.31
N ILE A 18 20.63 15.66 -5.28
CA ILE A 18 20.10 16.42 -6.40
C ILE A 18 19.22 15.54 -7.28
N LEU A 19 19.69 14.35 -7.63
CA LEU A 19 18.92 13.36 -8.39
C LEU A 19 17.66 12.94 -7.64
N PHE A 20 17.76 12.82 -6.34
CA PHE A 20 16.67 12.47 -5.45
C PHE A 20 15.52 13.46 -5.55
N GLN A 21 15.83 14.76 -5.56
CA GLN A 21 14.83 15.83 -5.64
C GLN A 21 14.13 15.88 -7.00
N ASP A 22 14.81 15.44 -8.06
CA ASP A 22 14.24 15.41 -9.41
C ASP A 22 13.30 14.24 -9.65
N ILE A 23 13.35 13.23 -8.77
CA ILE A 23 12.46 12.08 -8.88
C ILE A 23 11.15 12.41 -8.15
N PRO A 24 10.01 12.40 -8.84
CA PRO A 24 8.74 12.76 -8.21
C PRO A 24 8.33 11.74 -7.16
N GLU A 25 7.66 12.24 -6.12
CA GLU A 25 7.01 11.37 -5.14
C GLU A 25 5.73 10.81 -5.74
N GLU A 26 5.49 9.52 -5.50
CA GLU A 26 4.28 8.85 -5.93
C GLU A 26 3.47 8.43 -4.72
N ILE A 27 2.15 8.49 -4.82
CA ILE A 27 1.25 8.06 -3.75
C ILE A 27 0.89 6.61 -3.99
N ILE A 28 1.15 5.79 -2.98
CA ILE A 28 0.81 4.37 -3.02
C ILE A 28 0.02 3.98 -1.76
N ALA A 29 -0.67 2.86 -1.85
CA ALA A 29 -1.39 2.29 -0.71
C ALA A 29 -0.71 0.98 -0.27
N VAL A 30 -0.67 0.76 1.03
CA VAL A 30 -0.09 -0.47 1.60
C VAL A 30 -1.14 -1.56 1.60
N GLU A 31 -0.88 -2.64 0.87
CA GLU A 31 -1.79 -3.78 0.76
C GLU A 31 -1.48 -4.87 1.79
N PHE A 32 -0.21 -5.09 2.08
CA PHE A 32 0.23 -6.12 3.02
C PHE A 32 1.58 -5.76 3.61
N VAL A 33 1.81 -6.17 4.86
CA VAL A 33 3.08 -5.92 5.56
C VAL A 33 3.63 -7.21 6.12
N ASN A 34 4.91 -7.50 5.83
CA ASN A 34 5.66 -8.59 6.43
C ASN A 34 6.72 -7.97 7.35
N GLU A 35 6.41 -7.87 8.62
CA GLU A 35 7.29 -7.21 9.61
C GLU A 35 8.62 -7.94 9.78
N ASN A 36 8.60 -9.26 9.71
CA ASN A 36 9.81 -10.07 9.90
C ASN A 36 10.88 -9.79 8.86
N LYS A 37 10.46 -9.49 7.64
CA LYS A 37 11.37 -9.20 6.52
C LYS A 37 11.48 -7.71 6.23
N SER A 38 10.75 -6.87 6.94
CA SER A 38 10.63 -5.43 6.66
C SER A 38 10.20 -5.16 5.21
N MET A 39 9.28 -5.98 4.72
CA MET A 39 8.76 -5.89 3.36
C MET A 39 7.29 -5.48 3.40
N LEU A 40 6.88 -4.69 2.43
CA LEU A 40 5.45 -4.41 2.25
C LEU A 40 5.08 -4.55 0.79
N ASN A 41 3.82 -4.92 0.57
CA ASN A 41 3.21 -4.94 -0.75
C ASN A 41 2.42 -3.65 -0.92
N PHE A 42 2.55 -3.04 -2.09
CA PHE A 42 1.90 -1.77 -2.38
C PHE A 42 1.11 -1.83 -3.67
N VAL A 43 0.15 -0.93 -3.79
CA VAL A 43 -0.61 -0.70 -5.01
C VAL A 43 -0.69 0.80 -5.25
N LYS A 44 -0.28 1.23 -6.43
CA LYS A 44 -0.53 2.60 -6.90
C LYS A 44 -1.77 2.62 -7.78
N ASP A 45 -1.82 1.72 -8.74
CA ASP A 45 -2.93 1.50 -9.66
C ASP A 45 -2.79 0.11 -10.29
N LYS A 46 -3.61 -0.19 -11.28
CA LYS A 46 -3.58 -1.50 -11.95
C LYS A 46 -2.30 -1.75 -12.77
N GLN A 47 -1.56 -0.71 -13.10
CA GLN A 47 -0.32 -0.80 -13.84
C GLN A 47 0.93 -0.81 -12.94
N LYS A 48 0.83 -0.30 -11.72
CA LYS A 48 1.99 -0.22 -10.82
C LYS A 48 1.65 -0.74 -9.44
N PHE A 49 2.20 -1.90 -9.13
CA PHE A 49 2.04 -2.58 -7.86
C PHE A 49 3.23 -3.52 -7.65
N GLY A 50 3.49 -3.91 -6.44
CA GLY A 50 4.60 -4.78 -6.15
C GLY A 50 4.96 -4.75 -4.68
N PHE A 51 6.24 -4.88 -4.39
CA PHE A 51 6.72 -4.89 -3.01
C PHE A 51 8.10 -4.25 -2.92
N PHE A 52 8.41 -3.73 -1.72
CA PHE A 52 9.73 -3.17 -1.46
C PHE A 52 10.09 -3.33 0.02
N ASN A 53 11.38 -3.21 0.29
CA ASN A 53 11.90 -3.22 1.67
C ASN A 53 11.79 -1.80 2.22
N TYR A 54 11.07 -1.65 3.34
CA TYR A 54 10.83 -0.33 3.96
C TYR A 54 11.81 0.00 5.08
N SER A 55 12.74 -0.90 5.38
CA SER A 55 13.71 -0.72 6.47
C SER A 55 14.48 0.59 6.29
N GLY A 56 14.59 1.36 7.36
CA GLY A 56 15.28 2.65 7.33
C GLY A 56 14.46 3.82 6.82
N ASN A 57 13.26 3.58 6.30
CA ASN A 57 12.38 4.63 5.75
C ASN A 57 11.09 4.79 6.53
N LEU A 58 10.52 3.69 6.98
CA LEU A 58 9.21 3.69 7.64
C LEU A 58 9.29 2.96 8.98
N THR A 59 8.50 3.42 9.94
CA THR A 59 8.30 2.75 11.22
C THR A 59 6.88 2.21 11.25
N LYS A 60 6.74 0.89 11.38
CA LYS A 60 5.47 0.18 11.52
C LYS A 60 4.42 0.60 10.48
N PRO A 61 4.69 0.45 9.18
CA PRO A 61 3.63 0.67 8.19
C PRO A 61 2.50 -0.32 8.42
N GLN A 62 1.28 0.10 8.11
CA GLN A 62 0.08 -0.71 8.31
C GLN A 62 -0.72 -0.83 7.01
N ILE A 63 -1.47 -1.90 6.90
CA ILE A 63 -2.38 -2.10 5.76
C ILE A 63 -3.34 -0.91 5.69
N GLY A 64 -3.46 -0.31 4.51
CA GLY A 64 -4.30 0.85 4.29
C GLY A 64 -3.61 2.19 4.44
N ASP A 65 -2.35 2.20 4.89
CA ASP A 65 -1.59 3.44 4.92
C ASP A 65 -1.36 3.96 3.51
N LEU A 66 -1.44 5.28 3.35
CA LEU A 66 -1.02 5.97 2.14
C LEU A 66 0.39 6.48 2.35
N LEU A 67 1.24 6.23 1.37
CA LEU A 67 2.66 6.58 1.45
C LEU A 67 3.05 7.46 0.27
N LYS A 68 3.98 8.38 0.52
CA LYS A 68 4.68 9.11 -0.53
C LYS A 68 6.03 8.42 -0.72
N VAL A 69 6.27 7.91 -1.91
CA VAL A 69 7.45 7.09 -2.20
C VAL A 69 8.16 7.62 -3.44
N ARG A 70 9.49 7.66 -3.37
CA ARG A 70 10.34 7.85 -4.54
C ARG A 70 10.97 6.52 -4.89
N PHE A 71 10.65 6.00 -6.06
CA PHE A 71 11.19 4.74 -6.53
C PHE A 71 12.53 4.93 -7.23
N ASN A 72 13.39 3.95 -7.10
CA ASN A 72 14.66 3.90 -7.80
C ASN A 72 14.52 2.97 -9.01
N GLY A 73 14.08 3.55 -10.14
CA GLY A 73 13.86 2.81 -11.37
C GLY A 73 12.58 2.00 -11.39
N ASP A 74 12.48 1.11 -12.37
CA ASP A 74 11.32 0.24 -12.56
C ASP A 74 11.48 -1.04 -11.73
N GLY A 75 10.37 -1.62 -11.35
CA GLY A 75 10.37 -2.87 -10.62
C GLY A 75 10.81 -4.05 -11.48
N GLN A 76 11.43 -5.04 -10.84
CA GLN A 76 11.83 -6.27 -11.49
C GLN A 76 11.17 -7.44 -10.76
N ASP A 77 10.33 -8.17 -11.48
CA ASP A 77 9.55 -9.29 -10.91
C ASP A 77 8.72 -8.87 -9.69
N GLY A 78 8.22 -7.63 -9.74
CA GLY A 78 7.42 -7.06 -8.65
C GLY A 78 8.22 -6.42 -7.54
N PHE A 79 9.54 -6.62 -7.51
CA PHE A 79 10.39 -6.02 -6.49
C PHE A 79 10.88 -4.65 -6.94
N TYR A 80 10.65 -3.64 -6.10
CA TYR A 80 11.06 -2.26 -6.34
C TYR A 80 12.07 -1.84 -5.30
N LYS A 81 13.04 -1.04 -5.74
CA LYS A 81 13.93 -0.33 -4.82
C LYS A 81 13.37 1.06 -4.59
N ILE A 82 13.52 1.57 -3.40
CA ILE A 82 13.03 2.91 -3.07
C ILE A 82 14.19 3.81 -2.64
N LEU A 83 14.03 5.10 -2.94
CA LEU A 83 14.95 6.13 -2.48
C LEU A 83 14.44 6.77 -1.19
N SER A 84 13.13 6.90 -1.05
CA SER A 84 12.52 7.42 0.16
C SER A 84 11.08 6.94 0.25
N ALA A 85 10.58 6.87 1.49
CA ALA A 85 9.18 6.59 1.76
C ALA A 85 8.80 7.29 3.05
N LYS A 86 7.61 7.89 3.08
CA LYS A 86 7.04 8.50 4.28
C LYS A 86 5.53 8.38 4.25
N LYS A 87 4.92 8.41 5.43
CA LYS A 87 3.46 8.35 5.52
C LYS A 87 2.85 9.64 4.99
N ALA A 88 1.78 9.52 4.20
CA ALA A 88 0.99 10.62 3.71
C ALA A 88 -0.27 10.76 4.57
N ASP A 89 -0.92 11.92 4.49
CA ASP A 89 -2.22 12.13 5.15
C ASP A 89 -3.26 11.20 4.55
N SER A 90 -4.18 10.72 5.38
CA SER A 90 -5.23 9.80 4.94
C SER A 90 -6.21 10.40 3.94
N ASN A 91 -6.24 11.73 3.83
CA ASN A 91 -7.11 12.44 2.89
C ASN A 91 -6.45 12.72 1.53
N VAL A 92 -5.23 12.26 1.32
CA VAL A 92 -4.55 12.40 0.03
C VAL A 92 -5.25 11.49 -0.99
N ALA A 93 -5.43 12.00 -2.21
CA ALA A 93 -6.08 11.24 -3.28
C ALA A 93 -5.22 10.06 -3.71
N SER A 94 -5.87 8.92 -3.93
CA SER A 94 -5.21 7.69 -4.38
C SER A 94 -6.15 6.88 -5.26
N ASP A 95 -5.63 6.38 -6.38
CA ASP A 95 -6.38 5.49 -7.26
C ASP A 95 -6.54 4.08 -6.68
N ALA A 96 -5.78 3.77 -5.64
CA ALA A 96 -5.77 2.45 -5.00
C ALA A 96 -6.64 2.37 -3.75
N MET A 97 -7.20 3.48 -3.29
CA MET A 97 -8.01 3.54 -2.08
C MET A 97 -9.30 4.29 -2.35
N LYS A 98 -10.38 3.83 -1.75
CA LYS A 98 -11.67 4.55 -1.80
C LYS A 98 -12.46 4.34 -0.53
N ASP A 99 -13.29 5.33 -0.21
CA ASP A 99 -14.31 5.18 0.83
C ASP A 99 -15.52 4.50 0.22
N PHE A 100 -16.25 3.75 1.05
CA PHE A 100 -17.48 3.10 0.61
C PHE A 100 -18.57 3.21 1.67
N GLU A 101 -19.79 3.08 1.22
CA GLU A 101 -20.97 3.01 2.07
C GLU A 101 -22.02 2.14 1.36
N GLY A 102 -22.60 1.21 2.06
CA GLY A 102 -23.62 0.35 1.48
C GLY A 102 -24.08 -0.75 2.42
N THR A 103 -24.92 -1.62 1.92
CA THR A 103 -25.46 -2.74 2.66
C THR A 103 -24.62 -3.98 2.42
N ILE A 104 -24.17 -4.62 3.50
CA ILE A 104 -23.36 -5.83 3.38
C ILE A 104 -24.26 -7.05 3.18
N LYS A 105 -23.82 -7.93 2.28
CA LYS A 105 -24.38 -9.27 2.11
C LYS A 105 -23.39 -10.27 2.64
N VAL A 106 -23.75 -10.98 3.70
CA VAL A 106 -22.88 -11.99 4.32
C VAL A 106 -23.27 -13.35 3.77
N ILE A 107 -22.28 -14.12 3.33
CA ILE A 107 -22.46 -15.44 2.74
C ILE A 107 -22.01 -16.51 3.73
N SER A 108 -22.98 -17.32 4.17
CA SER A 108 -22.73 -18.44 5.08
C SER A 108 -22.56 -19.73 4.27
N PRO A 109 -21.82 -20.74 4.77
CA PRO A 109 -21.17 -20.80 6.09
C PRO A 109 -19.76 -20.20 6.15
N GLN A 110 -19.21 -19.75 5.01
CA GLN A 110 -17.84 -19.24 4.93
C GLN A 110 -17.65 -17.93 5.68
N ASN A 111 -18.72 -17.20 5.90
CA ASN A 111 -18.74 -15.97 6.67
C ASN A 111 -17.91 -14.83 6.06
N PHE A 112 -17.87 -14.77 4.74
CA PHE A 112 -17.34 -13.61 4.04
C PHE A 112 -18.50 -12.76 3.51
N GLY A 113 -18.22 -11.57 3.01
CA GLY A 113 -19.28 -10.69 2.54
C GLY A 113 -18.92 -9.83 1.37
N PHE A 114 -19.93 -9.15 0.84
CA PHE A 114 -19.78 -8.17 -0.23
C PHE A 114 -20.62 -6.93 0.08
N ILE A 115 -20.05 -5.79 -0.24
CA ILE A 115 -20.77 -4.52 -0.30
C ILE A 115 -20.62 -4.06 -1.75
N GLU A 116 -21.66 -4.32 -2.57
CA GLU A 116 -21.59 -4.18 -4.03
C GLU A 116 -20.45 -5.04 -4.58
N ASP A 117 -19.42 -4.44 -5.15
CA ASP A 117 -18.25 -5.13 -5.70
C ASP A 117 -17.09 -5.24 -4.71
N ILE A 118 -17.29 -4.81 -3.46
CA ILE A 118 -16.22 -4.78 -2.45
C ILE A 118 -16.27 -6.06 -1.62
N PHE A 119 -15.20 -6.84 -1.68
CA PHE A 119 -15.06 -8.06 -0.88
C PHE A 119 -14.73 -7.73 0.57
N VAL A 120 -15.40 -8.41 1.50
CA VAL A 120 -15.15 -8.26 2.93
C VAL A 120 -14.70 -9.60 3.49
N GLU A 121 -13.50 -9.66 4.04
CA GLU A 121 -12.92 -10.89 4.59
C GLU A 121 -13.66 -11.34 5.86
N PRO A 122 -13.67 -12.65 6.15
CA PRO A 122 -14.26 -13.16 7.39
C PRO A 122 -13.71 -12.48 8.64
N LYS A 123 -12.43 -12.21 8.67
CA LYS A 123 -11.78 -11.55 9.80
C LYS A 123 -12.39 -10.19 10.11
N ILE A 124 -12.67 -9.39 9.08
CA ILE A 124 -13.29 -8.06 9.26
C ILE A 124 -14.73 -8.19 9.73
N ILE A 125 -15.47 -9.14 9.17
CA ILE A 125 -16.85 -9.40 9.58
C ILE A 125 -16.91 -9.76 11.06
N GLU A 126 -16.00 -10.64 11.48
CA GLU A 126 -15.93 -11.11 12.86
C GLU A 126 -15.52 -9.99 13.83
N GLU A 127 -14.44 -9.27 13.51
CA GLU A 127 -13.92 -8.19 14.35
C GLU A 127 -14.90 -7.02 14.48
N SER A 128 -15.60 -6.69 13.40
CA SER A 128 -16.56 -5.58 13.38
C SER A 128 -17.98 -6.03 13.67
N LYS A 129 -18.18 -7.31 13.94
CA LYS A 129 -19.50 -7.92 14.28
C LYS A 129 -20.57 -7.56 13.27
N LEU A 130 -20.24 -7.71 11.98
CA LEU A 130 -21.16 -7.39 10.90
C LEU A 130 -22.19 -8.49 10.70
N THR A 131 -23.42 -8.07 10.40
CA THR A 131 -24.53 -8.99 10.13
C THR A 131 -25.09 -8.72 8.73
N ASP A 132 -25.67 -9.78 8.14
CA ASP A 132 -26.27 -9.69 6.82
C ASP A 132 -27.35 -8.61 6.78
N GLY A 133 -27.30 -7.74 5.78
CA GLY A 133 -28.25 -6.64 5.60
C GLY A 133 -27.93 -5.37 6.36
N GLN A 134 -26.82 -5.36 7.10
CA GLN A 134 -26.41 -4.18 7.85
C GLN A 134 -25.87 -3.09 6.94
N GLN A 135 -26.20 -1.84 7.25
CA GLN A 135 -25.61 -0.68 6.57
C GLN A 135 -24.23 -0.42 7.16
N VAL A 136 -23.21 -0.40 6.30
CA VAL A 136 -21.82 -0.21 6.73
C VAL A 136 -21.11 0.79 5.85
N LYS A 137 -20.07 1.40 6.38
CA LYS A 137 -19.17 2.28 5.65
C LYS A 137 -17.74 2.03 6.09
N GLY A 138 -16.80 2.36 5.24
CA GLY A 138 -15.39 2.15 5.54
C GLY A 138 -14.50 2.50 4.37
N ARG A 139 -13.34 1.87 4.32
CA ARG A 139 -12.33 2.09 3.28
C ARG A 139 -11.98 0.77 2.62
N ALA A 140 -11.74 0.84 1.32
CA ALA A 140 -11.34 -0.31 0.52
C ALA A 140 -10.06 -0.02 -0.26
N ILE A 141 -9.30 -1.07 -0.49
CA ILE A 141 -8.06 -1.02 -1.28
C ILE A 141 -8.22 -1.83 -2.56
N LEU A 142 -7.60 -1.33 -3.63
CA LEU A 142 -7.52 -2.06 -4.89
C LEU A 142 -6.63 -3.28 -4.69
N SER A 143 -7.09 -4.45 -5.10
CA SER A 143 -6.38 -5.71 -4.91
C SER A 143 -6.50 -6.62 -6.13
N PHE A 144 -5.42 -7.30 -6.47
CA PHE A 144 -5.41 -8.25 -7.58
C PHE A 144 -5.73 -9.66 -7.07
N ASN A 145 -6.79 -10.25 -7.61
CA ASN A 145 -7.19 -11.62 -7.29
C ASN A 145 -6.49 -12.58 -8.24
N LYS A 146 -5.47 -13.28 -7.74
CA LYS A 146 -4.67 -14.22 -8.54
C LYS A 146 -5.47 -15.40 -9.06
N LYS A 147 -6.45 -15.86 -8.29
CA LYS A 147 -7.29 -17.02 -8.68
C LYS A 147 -8.17 -16.69 -9.87
N LYS A 148 -8.75 -15.51 -9.89
CA LYS A 148 -9.64 -15.05 -10.96
C LYS A 148 -8.91 -14.24 -12.03
N ASN A 149 -7.64 -13.93 -11.81
CA ASN A 149 -6.83 -13.09 -12.70
C ASN A 149 -7.51 -11.75 -13.00
N GLU A 150 -8.06 -11.12 -11.97
CA GLU A 150 -8.76 -9.84 -12.12
C GLU A 150 -8.54 -8.93 -10.91
N TRP A 151 -8.71 -7.63 -11.14
CA TRP A 151 -8.64 -6.62 -10.09
C TRP A 151 -10.01 -6.46 -9.43
N GLY A 152 -9.99 -6.17 -8.15
CA GLY A 152 -11.20 -5.88 -7.39
C GLY A 152 -10.90 -5.00 -6.19
N TRP A 153 -11.93 -4.71 -5.42
CA TRP A 153 -11.82 -3.92 -4.19
C TRP A 153 -12.00 -4.82 -2.99
N LYS A 154 -11.23 -4.54 -1.96
CA LYS A 154 -11.22 -5.31 -0.71
C LYS A 154 -11.34 -4.34 0.46
N ALA A 155 -12.32 -4.57 1.34
CA ALA A 155 -12.47 -3.75 2.54
C ALA A 155 -11.29 -3.97 3.49
N ILE A 156 -10.76 -2.88 4.02
CA ILE A 156 -9.65 -2.93 4.98
C ILE A 156 -10.02 -2.31 6.31
N GLU A 157 -11.05 -1.48 6.34
CA GLU A 157 -11.47 -0.77 7.54
C GLU A 157 -12.98 -0.56 7.50
N ILE A 158 -13.63 -0.79 8.63
CA ILE A 158 -15.05 -0.48 8.83
C ILE A 158 -15.11 0.67 9.84
N LYS A 159 -15.81 1.71 9.46
CA LYS A 159 -15.97 2.91 10.31
C LYS A 159 -17.24 2.88 11.12
#